data_edf76249060d5bfed97698872268913e
#
_entry.id   edf76249060d5bfed97698872268913e
#
_cell.length_a   1.000
_cell.length_b   1.000
_cell.length_c   1.000
_cell.angle_alpha   90.00
_cell.angle_beta   90.00
_cell.angle_gamma   90.00
#
_symmetry.space_group_name_H-M   'P 1'
#
loop_
_entity.id
_entity.type
_entity.pdbx_description
1 polymer ?
#
loop_
_entity_poly.entity_id
_entity_poly.type
_entity_poly.pdbx_seq_one_letter_code
_entity_poly.pdbx_strand_id
1 'polypeptide(L)'
;AICLLKVKNFDAQDFAQHHPGGALGKKLYLTVGDLAKKHERPSVTLNSSVKDVISEISRKRLGATIVVDDKEIVGIITDGDIRRMLEKHNDISSLTATDIMSKNPITVDPELLAFDVLTTLKTKGIGQLIVQDSAGVYRGMIHILDLIKEGIQ
;
A
#
# COMPACT_ATOMS: atom_id res chain seq x y z
N ALA A 1 -23.17 27.64 15.11
CA ALA A 1 -22.84 26.73 13.99
C ALA A 1 -23.32 25.30 14.24
N ILE A 2 -23.03 24.70 15.40
CA ILE A 2 -23.42 23.31 15.75
C ILE A 2 -24.94 23.13 15.82
N CYS A 3 -25.69 24.14 16.33
CA CYS A 3 -27.16 24.09 16.39
C CYS A 3 -27.80 24.09 14.99
N LEU A 4 -27.23 24.82 14.02
CA LEU A 4 -27.74 24.88 12.65
C LEU A 4 -27.53 23.56 11.90
N LEU A 5 -26.45 22.84 12.20
CA LEU A 5 -26.17 21.50 11.63
C LEU A 5 -27.20 20.45 12.10
N LYS A 6 -27.58 20.50 13.37
CA LYS A 6 -28.63 19.61 13.92
C LYS A 6 -30.03 19.88 13.33
N VAL A 7 -30.38 21.15 13.08
CA VAL A 7 -31.71 21.53 12.54
C VAL A 7 -31.87 21.12 11.07
N LYS A 8 -30.77 20.97 10.28
CA LYS A 8 -30.81 20.59 8.87
C LYS A 8 -30.47 19.12 8.61
N ASN A 9 -30.34 18.29 9.65
CA ASN A 9 -29.84 16.90 9.52
C ASN A 9 -28.53 16.82 8.71
N PHE A 10 -27.69 17.86 8.81
CA PHE A 10 -26.43 17.95 8.09
C PHE A 10 -25.41 17.03 8.76
N ASP A 11 -25.09 15.94 8.10
CA ASP A 11 -24.17 14.93 8.61
C ASP A 11 -22.72 15.11 8.10
N ALA A 12 -21.85 14.22 8.51
CA ALA A 12 -20.44 14.23 8.10
C ALA A 12 -20.27 13.98 6.58
N GLN A 13 -21.21 13.24 5.95
CA GLN A 13 -21.20 12.99 4.51
C GLN A 13 -21.60 14.25 3.73
N ASP A 14 -22.61 14.97 4.21
CA ASP A 14 -23.00 16.27 3.62
C ASP A 14 -21.87 17.28 3.69
N PHE A 15 -21.13 17.29 4.82
CA PHE A 15 -19.95 18.14 4.96
C PHE A 15 -18.86 17.77 3.94
N ALA A 16 -18.59 16.47 3.75
CA ALA A 16 -17.60 15.98 2.82
C ALA A 16 -17.94 16.34 1.36
N GLN A 17 -19.23 16.29 0.98
CA GLN A 17 -19.69 16.69 -0.35
C GLN A 17 -19.49 18.18 -0.62
N HIS A 18 -19.69 19.05 0.39
CA HIS A 18 -19.54 20.50 0.23
C HIS A 18 -18.09 20.98 0.36
N HIS A 19 -17.20 20.18 0.99
CA HIS A 19 -15.78 20.49 1.19
C HIS A 19 -14.86 19.30 0.84
N PRO A 20 -14.94 18.78 -0.39
CA PRO A 20 -14.24 17.54 -0.78
C PRO A 20 -12.70 17.66 -0.73
N GLY A 21 -12.16 18.87 -0.80
CA GLY A 21 -10.72 19.13 -0.75
C GLY A 21 -10.13 19.25 0.66
N GLY A 22 -10.96 19.29 1.71
CA GLY A 22 -10.49 19.43 3.10
C GLY A 22 -9.99 18.10 3.71
N ALA A 23 -9.00 18.17 4.62
CA ALA A 23 -8.47 17.01 5.31
C ALA A 23 -9.56 16.20 6.04
N LEU A 24 -10.56 16.87 6.62
CA LEU A 24 -11.69 16.21 7.29
C LEU A 24 -12.58 15.46 6.28
N GLY A 25 -12.87 16.06 5.13
CA GLY A 25 -13.61 15.40 4.06
C GLY A 25 -12.90 14.13 3.58
N LYS A 26 -11.62 14.23 3.27
CA LYS A 26 -10.82 13.09 2.79
C LYS A 26 -10.81 11.92 3.78
N LYS A 27 -10.77 12.16 5.09
CA LYS A 27 -10.87 11.11 6.11
C LYS A 27 -12.15 10.29 6.03
N LEU A 28 -13.23 10.85 5.50
CA LEU A 28 -14.55 10.23 5.47
C LEU A 28 -14.85 9.45 4.18
N TYR A 29 -14.10 9.69 3.08
CA TYR A 29 -14.42 9.05 1.80
C TYR A 29 -13.21 8.52 1.01
N LEU A 30 -11.98 8.97 1.30
CA LEU A 30 -10.81 8.52 0.55
C LEU A 30 -10.47 7.08 0.87
N THR A 31 -10.52 6.21 -0.13
CA THR A 31 -10.19 4.79 0.02
C THR A 31 -8.73 4.48 -0.31
N VAL A 32 -8.24 3.35 0.17
CA VAL A 32 -6.89 2.88 -0.21
C VAL A 32 -6.83 2.48 -1.69
N GLY A 33 -7.94 2.04 -2.26
CA GLY A 33 -8.05 1.77 -3.69
C GLY A 33 -7.85 3.01 -4.54
N ASP A 34 -8.37 4.17 -4.11
CA ASP A 34 -8.15 5.45 -4.79
C ASP A 34 -6.69 5.88 -4.76
N LEU A 35 -5.99 5.63 -3.65
CA LEU A 35 -4.56 5.90 -3.53
C LEU A 35 -3.74 4.96 -4.41
N ALA A 36 -4.04 3.66 -4.37
CA ALA A 36 -3.32 2.66 -5.14
C ALA A 36 -3.41 2.87 -6.66
N LYS A 37 -4.54 3.40 -7.16
CA LYS A 37 -4.73 3.75 -8.58
C LYS A 37 -3.75 4.83 -9.09
N LYS A 38 -3.17 5.63 -8.19
CA LYS A 38 -2.21 6.70 -8.54
C LYS A 38 -0.82 6.16 -8.85
N HIS A 39 -0.55 4.89 -8.56
CA HIS A 39 0.74 4.25 -8.72
C HIS A 39 0.71 3.14 -9.76
N GLU A 40 1.86 2.85 -10.32
CA GLU A 40 2.07 1.61 -11.04
C GLU A 40 2.07 0.42 -10.06
N ARG A 41 1.77 -0.76 -10.56
CA ARG A 41 1.64 -2.00 -9.76
C ARG A 41 2.96 -2.78 -9.80
N PRO A 42 3.87 -2.62 -8.83
CA PRO A 42 5.12 -3.37 -8.80
C PRO A 42 4.86 -4.85 -8.60
N SER A 43 5.43 -5.68 -9.46
CA SER A 43 5.32 -7.15 -9.34
C SER A 43 6.49 -7.84 -10.01
N VAL A 44 6.94 -8.95 -9.39
CA VAL A 44 7.94 -9.87 -9.92
C VAL A 44 7.45 -11.31 -9.73
N THR A 45 8.06 -12.24 -10.44
CA THR A 45 7.76 -13.68 -10.28
C THR A 45 8.71 -14.33 -9.28
N LEU A 46 8.39 -15.56 -8.84
CA LEU A 46 9.24 -16.35 -7.92
C LEU A 46 10.69 -16.47 -8.40
N ASN A 47 10.89 -16.65 -9.69
CA ASN A 47 12.20 -16.90 -10.31
C ASN A 47 12.91 -15.60 -10.74
N SER A 48 12.34 -14.44 -10.51
CA SER A 48 12.99 -13.17 -10.84
C SER A 48 14.31 -13.02 -10.11
N SER A 49 15.36 -12.58 -10.83
CA SER A 49 16.67 -12.35 -10.22
C SER A 49 16.60 -11.18 -9.22
N VAL A 50 17.53 -11.15 -8.27
CA VAL A 50 17.64 -10.03 -7.32
C VAL A 50 17.81 -8.69 -8.05
N LYS A 51 18.55 -8.68 -9.18
CA LYS A 51 18.73 -7.50 -10.01
C LYS A 51 17.40 -6.99 -10.59
N ASP A 52 16.54 -7.90 -11.06
CA ASP A 52 15.23 -7.55 -11.60
C ASP A 52 14.31 -7.03 -10.49
N VAL A 53 14.35 -7.64 -9.30
CA VAL A 53 13.63 -7.18 -8.11
C VAL A 53 14.03 -5.74 -7.73
N ILE A 54 15.34 -5.47 -7.64
CA ILE A 54 15.85 -4.13 -7.33
C ILE A 54 15.43 -3.12 -8.41
N SER A 55 15.51 -3.51 -9.68
CA SER A 55 15.10 -2.67 -10.81
C SER A 55 13.61 -2.32 -10.75
N GLU A 56 12.75 -3.30 -10.43
CA GLU A 56 11.31 -3.09 -10.30
C GLU A 56 10.96 -2.15 -9.15
N ILE A 57 11.53 -2.37 -7.95
CA ILE A 57 11.35 -1.49 -6.78
C ILE A 57 11.79 -0.06 -7.09
N SER A 58 12.98 0.09 -7.69
CA SER A 58 13.54 1.41 -8.01
C SER A 58 12.71 2.16 -9.05
N ARG A 59 12.22 1.46 -10.07
CA ARG A 59 11.39 2.05 -11.14
C ARG A 59 10.03 2.50 -10.63
N LYS A 60 9.38 1.72 -9.77
CA LYS A 60 8.03 1.99 -9.27
C LYS A 60 8.00 2.91 -8.04
N ARG A 61 9.12 3.12 -7.37
CA ARG A 61 9.32 4.09 -6.27
C ARG A 61 8.39 3.93 -5.07
N LEU A 62 7.90 2.72 -4.82
CA LEU A 62 7.08 2.39 -3.64
C LEU A 62 7.89 1.71 -2.52
N GLY A 63 9.19 1.48 -2.73
CA GLY A 63 10.08 0.83 -1.77
C GLY A 63 9.76 -0.64 -1.52
N ALA A 64 8.92 -1.25 -2.37
CA ALA A 64 8.55 -2.66 -2.30
C ALA A 64 8.00 -3.16 -3.64
N THR A 65 7.98 -4.49 -3.81
CA THR A 65 7.30 -5.19 -4.90
C THR A 65 6.62 -6.46 -4.38
N ILE A 66 5.50 -6.84 -4.97
CA ILE A 66 4.92 -8.16 -4.69
C ILE A 66 5.65 -9.25 -5.47
N VAL A 67 5.60 -10.46 -4.93
CA VAL A 67 6.01 -11.68 -5.63
C VAL A 67 4.75 -12.47 -5.96
N VAL A 68 4.60 -12.83 -7.23
CA VAL A 68 3.43 -13.56 -7.72
C VAL A 68 3.82 -14.95 -8.24
N ASP A 69 2.90 -15.89 -8.03
CA ASP A 69 2.91 -17.22 -8.62
C ASP A 69 1.53 -17.48 -9.23
N ASP A 70 1.45 -17.78 -10.51
CA ASP A 70 0.19 -17.99 -11.25
C ASP A 70 -0.93 -16.97 -10.91
N LYS A 71 -0.56 -15.68 -10.84
CA LYS A 71 -1.42 -14.52 -10.48
C LYS A 71 -1.76 -14.39 -8.99
N GLU A 72 -1.39 -15.33 -8.14
CA GLU A 72 -1.54 -15.22 -6.70
C GLU A 72 -0.37 -14.47 -6.06
N ILE A 73 -0.66 -13.64 -5.07
CA ILE A 73 0.37 -12.95 -4.29
C ILE A 73 0.92 -13.92 -3.26
N VAL A 74 2.17 -14.33 -3.41
CA VAL A 74 2.83 -15.30 -2.52
C VAL A 74 3.83 -14.64 -1.57
N GLY A 75 4.22 -13.39 -1.83
CA GLY A 75 5.19 -12.69 -1.00
C GLY A 75 5.29 -11.20 -1.32
N ILE A 76 6.10 -10.54 -0.52
CA ILE A 76 6.50 -9.14 -0.69
C ILE A 76 8.01 -9.03 -0.48
N ILE A 77 8.66 -8.15 -1.24
CA ILE A 77 10.07 -7.78 -1.05
C ILE A 77 10.13 -6.27 -0.89
N THR A 78 10.72 -5.84 0.21
CA THR A 78 10.91 -4.42 0.55
C THR A 78 12.38 -4.03 0.45
N ASP A 79 12.68 -2.72 0.48
CA ASP A 79 14.06 -2.22 0.59
C ASP A 79 14.78 -2.77 1.84
N GLY A 80 14.03 -3.04 2.91
CA GLY A 80 14.56 -3.69 4.11
C GLY A 80 15.00 -5.14 3.86
N ASP A 81 14.25 -5.89 3.04
CA ASP A 81 14.62 -7.26 2.68
C ASP A 81 15.88 -7.28 1.81
N ILE A 82 15.99 -6.33 0.87
CA ILE A 82 17.18 -6.17 0.04
C ILE A 82 18.41 -5.87 0.91
N ARG A 83 18.32 -4.95 1.87
CA ARG A 83 19.43 -4.64 2.77
C ARG A 83 19.85 -5.86 3.59
N ARG A 84 18.89 -6.56 4.21
CA ARG A 84 19.19 -7.78 4.98
C ARG A 84 19.81 -8.89 4.14
N MET A 85 19.38 -9.03 2.89
CA MET A 85 19.98 -9.97 1.95
C MET A 85 21.45 -9.62 1.69
N LEU A 86 21.77 -8.34 1.40
CA LEU A 86 23.14 -7.87 1.16
C LEU A 86 24.06 -8.03 2.37
N GLU A 87 23.52 -7.95 3.60
CA GLU A 87 24.30 -8.21 4.84
C GLU A 87 24.67 -9.69 4.99
N LYS A 88 23.83 -10.60 4.47
CA LYS A 88 23.98 -12.06 4.63
C LYS A 88 24.75 -12.74 3.51
N HIS A 89 24.73 -12.17 2.31
CA HIS A 89 25.25 -12.80 1.10
C HIS A 89 26.28 -11.91 0.39
N ASN A 90 27.48 -12.43 0.21
CA ASN A 90 28.53 -11.75 -0.57
C ASN A 90 28.28 -11.88 -2.10
N ASP A 91 27.67 -13.00 -2.52
CA ASP A 91 27.27 -13.22 -3.90
C ASP A 91 25.74 -13.38 -3.97
N ILE A 92 25.11 -12.56 -4.77
CA ILE A 92 23.65 -12.51 -4.96
C ILE A 92 23.23 -13.04 -6.34
N SER A 93 24.18 -13.48 -7.15
CA SER A 93 23.93 -13.85 -8.56
C SER A 93 23.02 -15.08 -8.71
N SER A 94 23.03 -15.99 -7.72
CA SER A 94 22.20 -17.20 -7.69
C SER A 94 20.87 -17.03 -6.97
N LEU A 95 20.67 -15.90 -6.28
CA LEU A 95 19.45 -15.64 -5.50
C LEU A 95 18.30 -15.17 -6.38
N THR A 96 17.10 -15.61 -6.03
CA THR A 96 15.85 -15.24 -6.69
C THR A 96 14.89 -14.53 -5.71
N ALA A 97 13.78 -14.03 -6.23
CA ALA A 97 12.72 -13.43 -5.41
C ALA A 97 12.24 -14.37 -4.30
N THR A 98 12.17 -15.68 -4.58
CA THR A 98 11.77 -16.71 -3.61
C THR A 98 12.68 -16.73 -2.38
N ASP A 99 13.99 -16.53 -2.57
CA ASP A 99 14.98 -16.62 -1.50
C ASP A 99 14.94 -15.44 -0.53
N ILE A 100 14.45 -14.29 -1.00
CA ILE A 100 14.51 -13.02 -0.25
C ILE A 100 13.15 -12.46 0.17
N MET A 101 12.04 -13.02 -0.35
CA MET A 101 10.70 -12.53 -0.05
C MET A 101 10.27 -12.85 1.39
N SER A 102 9.48 -11.96 1.96
CA SER A 102 8.64 -12.22 3.12
C SER A 102 7.34 -12.86 2.67
N LYS A 103 7.01 -14.05 3.20
CA LYS A 103 5.78 -14.79 2.88
C LYS A 103 4.58 -14.24 3.64
N ASN A 104 3.38 -14.55 3.15
CA ASN A 104 2.10 -14.16 3.76
C ASN A 104 2.02 -12.64 4.00
N PRO A 105 2.14 -11.82 2.95
CA PRO A 105 2.10 -10.39 3.09
C PRO A 105 0.72 -9.92 3.57
N ILE A 106 0.70 -8.77 4.26
CA ILE A 106 -0.55 -8.15 4.71
C ILE A 106 -1.21 -7.49 3.51
N THR A 107 -2.46 -7.85 3.27
CA THR A 107 -3.31 -7.25 2.24
C THR A 107 -4.49 -6.52 2.86
N VAL A 108 -5.01 -5.52 2.17
CA VAL A 108 -6.19 -4.76 2.56
C VAL A 108 -7.16 -4.64 1.40
N ASP A 109 -8.45 -4.58 1.72
CA ASP A 109 -9.50 -4.37 0.73
C ASP A 109 -9.44 -2.96 0.15
N PRO A 110 -9.62 -2.75 -1.17
CA PRO A 110 -9.59 -1.44 -1.80
C PRO A 110 -10.64 -0.45 -1.27
N GLU A 111 -11.76 -0.93 -0.73
CA GLU A 111 -12.84 -0.09 -0.20
C GLU A 111 -12.58 0.42 1.23
N LEU A 112 -11.52 -0.05 1.89
CA LEU A 112 -11.16 0.47 3.21
C LEU A 112 -10.78 1.95 3.13
N LEU A 113 -11.21 2.71 4.15
CA LEU A 113 -10.84 4.10 4.27
C LEU A 113 -9.33 4.25 4.54
N ALA A 114 -8.71 5.19 3.85
CA ALA A 114 -7.30 5.48 4.02
C ALA A 114 -6.93 5.85 5.47
N PHE A 115 -7.85 6.49 6.19
CA PHE A 115 -7.67 6.82 7.60
C PHE A 115 -7.54 5.59 8.49
N ASP A 116 -8.37 4.55 8.28
CA ASP A 116 -8.34 3.32 9.08
C ASP A 116 -7.05 2.53 8.84
N VAL A 117 -6.57 2.53 7.60
CA VAL A 117 -5.34 1.83 7.22
C VAL A 117 -4.08 2.49 7.79
N LEU A 118 -4.09 3.79 8.04
CA LEU A 118 -2.98 4.48 8.71
C LEU A 118 -2.69 3.87 10.09
N THR A 119 -3.74 3.53 10.84
CA THR A 119 -3.59 2.87 12.14
C THR A 119 -2.90 1.52 12.00
N THR A 120 -3.28 0.74 10.99
CA THR A 120 -2.63 -0.55 10.69
C THR A 120 -1.15 -0.41 10.37
N LEU A 121 -0.79 0.55 9.51
CA LEU A 121 0.61 0.84 9.16
C LEU A 121 1.45 1.20 10.40
N LYS A 122 0.93 2.11 11.23
CA LYS A 122 1.61 2.56 12.46
C LYS A 122 1.77 1.43 13.49
N THR A 123 0.69 0.68 13.74
CA THR A 123 0.70 -0.40 14.75
C THR A 123 1.62 -1.55 14.35
N LYS A 124 1.68 -1.88 13.08
CA LYS A 124 2.54 -2.95 12.56
C LYS A 124 3.96 -2.48 12.22
N GLY A 125 4.25 -1.19 12.28
CA GLY A 125 5.56 -0.63 11.95
C GLY A 125 5.98 -0.86 10.50
N ILE A 126 5.02 -0.87 9.56
CA ILE A 126 5.27 -1.11 8.13
C ILE A 126 4.98 0.15 7.32
N GLY A 127 5.73 0.34 6.24
CA GLY A 127 5.61 1.51 5.37
C GLY A 127 4.67 1.31 4.18
N GLN A 128 4.41 0.05 3.80
CA GLN A 128 3.65 -0.31 2.60
C GLN A 128 2.56 -1.32 2.93
N LEU A 129 1.46 -1.28 2.16
CA LEU A 129 0.40 -2.28 2.18
C LEU A 129 -0.02 -2.64 0.76
N ILE A 130 -0.30 -3.92 0.58
CA ILE A 130 -0.83 -4.46 -0.68
C ILE A 130 -2.34 -4.28 -0.68
N VAL A 131 -2.87 -3.74 -1.78
CA VAL A 131 -4.32 -3.61 -1.99
C VAL A 131 -4.77 -4.75 -2.89
N GLN A 132 -5.63 -5.61 -2.35
CA GLN A 132 -6.16 -6.80 -3.00
C GLN A 132 -7.65 -6.89 -2.73
N ASP A 133 -8.45 -7.13 -3.76
CA ASP A 133 -9.90 -7.26 -3.59
C ASP A 133 -10.32 -8.64 -3.07
N SER A 134 -11.60 -8.78 -2.76
CA SER A 134 -12.19 -10.02 -2.26
C SER A 134 -12.10 -11.21 -3.23
N ALA A 135 -11.88 -10.95 -4.52
CA ALA A 135 -11.64 -11.97 -5.53
C ALA A 135 -10.16 -12.39 -5.63
N GLY A 136 -9.28 -11.82 -4.77
CA GLY A 136 -7.86 -12.09 -4.80
C GLY A 136 -7.08 -11.31 -5.88
N VAL A 137 -7.72 -10.34 -6.55
CA VAL A 137 -7.07 -9.57 -7.60
C VAL A 137 -6.21 -8.46 -7.01
N TYR A 138 -4.93 -8.42 -7.40
CA TYR A 138 -4.00 -7.36 -7.04
C TYR A 138 -4.44 -6.02 -7.63
N ARG A 139 -4.77 -5.05 -6.80
CA ARG A 139 -5.23 -3.71 -7.20
C ARG A 139 -4.12 -2.67 -7.14
N GLY A 140 -3.05 -2.95 -6.44
CA GLY A 140 -1.89 -2.08 -6.32
C GLY A 140 -1.29 -2.08 -4.92
N MET A 141 -0.47 -1.09 -4.65
CA MET A 141 0.19 -0.92 -3.36
C MET A 141 0.10 0.55 -2.95
N ILE A 142 0.04 0.79 -1.65
CA ILE A 142 0.13 2.14 -1.08
C ILE A 142 1.35 2.24 -0.17
N HIS A 143 1.89 3.44 -0.06
CA HIS A 143 2.93 3.79 0.89
C HIS A 143 2.38 4.76 1.94
N ILE A 144 2.86 4.70 3.19
CA ILE A 144 2.43 5.60 4.27
C ILE A 144 2.54 7.09 3.88
N LEU A 145 3.50 7.44 3.05
CA LEU A 145 3.66 8.81 2.54
C LEU A 145 2.49 9.26 1.65
N ASP A 146 1.76 8.34 1.02
CA ASP A 146 0.59 8.70 0.22
C ASP A 146 -0.53 9.23 1.13
N LEU A 147 -0.71 8.60 2.28
CA LEU A 147 -1.66 9.05 3.31
C LEU A 147 -1.28 10.42 3.86
N ILE A 148 0.00 10.62 4.17
CA ILE A 148 0.52 11.89 4.68
C ILE A 148 0.34 13.02 3.66
N LYS A 149 0.61 12.78 2.38
CA LYS A 149 0.40 13.75 1.28
C LYS A 149 -1.07 14.17 1.14
N GLU A 150 -2.00 13.28 1.45
CA GLU A 150 -3.43 13.58 1.45
C GLU A 150 -3.91 14.26 2.75
N GLY A 151 -3.00 14.52 3.70
CA GLY A 151 -3.32 15.15 4.97
C GLY A 151 -3.96 14.21 5.99
N ILE A 152 -3.80 12.91 5.79
CA ILE A 152 -4.27 11.87 6.71
C ILE A 152 -3.14 11.56 7.70
N GLN A 153 -3.33 12.00 8.96
CA GLN A 153 -2.36 11.86 10.05
C GLN A 153 -3.01 11.29 11.31
#